data_5963977b65f412024cc5e65a108235aa
#
_entry.id   5963977b65f412024cc5e65a108235aa
#
_cell.length_a   1.000
_cell.length_b   1.000
_cell.length_c   1.000
_cell.angle_alpha   90.00
_cell.angle_beta   90.00
_cell.angle_gamma   90.00
#
_symmetry.space_group_name_H-M   'P 1'
#
loop_
_entity.id
_entity.type
_entity.pdbx_description
1 polymer ?
#
loop_
_entity_poly.entity_id
_entity_poly.type
_entity_poly.pdbx_seq_one_letter_code
_entity_poly.pdbx_strand_id
1 'polypeptide(L)'
;MSDSTGPESSGKLRDELGPYFGDFGGRFVPESLVAALDELTLAYDIAKKDPAFAAELTELHRSYTGRPSIITEVPRFAEHAGGARIILKREDLNHTGSHKINNVLGQALLTKRIGKTRVIAETGAGQHGVATATAAALFGFECVVYMGEVDTERQALNVARMRLLGAEVVAVKAGSRTLKDAINDAMRDWVTNVENTNYIFGTVAGPHPFPAMVRDFQKIIGEEAREQVLALTGSLPDAVAACVGGGSNAMGIFHAFLDDPSVALYGYEAAGEGADTPKHAATITKGRPGVLHGARSMMLQDEDGQTYESHSISAGLDYPGVGPEHAWLNSIGRA
;
A
#
# COMPACT_ATOMS: atom_id res chain seq x y z
N MET A 1 6.08 35.76 -20.79
CA MET A 1 4.66 35.54 -20.45
C MET A 1 4.19 34.46 -21.38
N SER A 2 4.22 33.23 -20.92
CA SER A 2 3.63 32.06 -21.60
C SER A 2 2.73 31.37 -20.56
N ASP A 3 1.42 31.57 -20.74
CA ASP A 3 0.38 30.85 -20.02
C ASP A 3 0.53 29.36 -20.30
N SER A 4 0.90 28.58 -19.30
CA SER A 4 0.77 27.14 -19.28
C SER A 4 -0.45 26.76 -18.43
N THR A 5 -1.65 26.94 -18.99
CA THR A 5 -2.84 26.27 -18.50
C THR A 5 -2.75 24.81 -18.90
N GLY A 6 -2.30 23.96 -17.96
CA GLY A 6 -2.50 22.52 -18.07
C GLY A 6 -3.99 22.19 -18.12
N PRO A 7 -4.40 21.05 -18.69
CA PRO A 7 -5.81 20.70 -18.78
C PRO A 7 -6.42 20.60 -17.38
N GLU A 8 -7.44 21.46 -17.10
CA GLU A 8 -8.31 21.28 -15.95
C GLU A 8 -9.01 19.92 -16.08
N SER A 9 -8.64 18.95 -15.24
CA SER A 9 -9.39 17.70 -15.14
C SER A 9 -10.74 18.03 -14.49
N SER A 10 -11.81 18.04 -15.25
CA SER A 10 -13.19 18.20 -14.77
C SER A 10 -13.73 16.94 -14.08
N GLY A 11 -12.88 15.99 -13.74
CA GLY A 11 -13.19 14.72 -13.09
C GLY A 11 -13.06 14.80 -11.57
N LYS A 12 -13.72 13.87 -10.87
CA LYS A 12 -13.53 13.67 -9.44
C LYS A 12 -12.15 13.09 -9.18
N LEU A 13 -11.48 13.51 -8.09
CA LEU A 13 -10.16 13.00 -7.71
C LEU A 13 -10.14 11.48 -7.52
N ARG A 14 -11.27 10.91 -7.08
CA ARG A 14 -11.45 9.47 -6.91
C ARG A 14 -11.45 8.66 -8.21
N ASP A 15 -11.67 9.30 -9.34
CA ASP A 15 -11.81 8.61 -10.63
C ASP A 15 -10.45 8.47 -11.36
N GLU A 16 -9.37 9.02 -10.80
CA GLU A 16 -8.02 8.87 -11.37
C GLU A 16 -7.54 7.41 -11.25
N LEU A 17 -7.26 6.80 -12.40
CA LEU A 17 -6.93 5.36 -12.49
C LEU A 17 -5.48 5.07 -12.87
N GLY A 18 -4.70 6.12 -13.12
CA GLY A 18 -3.36 5.95 -13.65
C GLY A 18 -3.36 5.68 -15.19
N PRO A 19 -2.22 5.35 -15.80
CA PRO A 19 -0.92 5.04 -15.17
C PRO A 19 -0.21 6.21 -14.48
N TYR A 20 -0.70 7.43 -14.65
CA TYR A 20 -0.15 8.62 -14.03
C TYR A 20 -1.19 9.31 -13.15
N PHE A 21 -0.71 9.88 -12.04
CA PHE A 21 -1.40 10.79 -11.14
C PHE A 21 -0.66 12.12 -11.24
N GLY A 22 -1.13 13.05 -12.09
CA GLY A 22 -0.36 14.20 -12.49
C GLY A 22 1.00 13.81 -13.07
N ASP A 23 2.09 14.33 -12.50
CA ASP A 23 3.46 14.01 -12.91
C ASP A 23 4.01 12.70 -12.34
N PHE A 24 3.28 12.00 -11.50
CA PHE A 24 3.74 10.81 -10.76
C PHE A 24 3.11 9.53 -11.30
N GLY A 25 3.75 8.38 -11.07
CA GLY A 25 3.28 7.07 -11.55
C GLY A 25 4.11 6.50 -12.68
N GLY A 26 3.46 5.87 -13.64
CA GLY A 26 4.07 5.30 -14.85
C GLY A 26 4.59 3.87 -14.67
N ARG A 27 5.39 3.43 -15.64
CA ARG A 27 6.05 2.11 -15.69
C ARG A 27 7.51 2.27 -16.04
N PHE A 28 8.38 2.23 -15.07
CA PHE A 28 9.84 2.33 -15.25
C PHE A 28 10.48 1.00 -14.86
N VAL A 29 10.28 -0.01 -15.70
CA VAL A 29 10.68 -1.39 -15.44
C VAL A 29 11.54 -1.93 -16.58
N PRO A 30 12.34 -3.01 -16.33
CA PRO A 30 12.99 -3.76 -17.39
C PRO A 30 11.97 -4.28 -18.41
N GLU A 31 12.37 -4.36 -19.68
CA GLU A 31 11.54 -4.84 -20.79
C GLU A 31 10.92 -6.23 -20.51
N SER A 32 11.66 -7.09 -19.81
CA SER A 32 11.21 -8.44 -19.41
C SER A 32 9.96 -8.47 -18.52
N LEU A 33 9.62 -7.37 -17.85
CA LEU A 33 8.41 -7.26 -17.01
C LEU A 33 7.22 -6.63 -17.72
N VAL A 34 7.40 -6.06 -18.92
CA VAL A 34 6.32 -5.34 -19.62
C VAL A 34 5.13 -6.26 -19.90
N ALA A 35 5.40 -7.44 -20.45
CA ALA A 35 4.35 -8.42 -20.76
C ALA A 35 3.57 -8.87 -19.51
N ALA A 36 4.26 -9.11 -18.39
CA ALA A 36 3.62 -9.49 -17.13
C ALA A 36 2.73 -8.36 -16.56
N LEU A 37 3.19 -7.11 -16.66
CA LEU A 37 2.39 -5.95 -16.26
C LEU A 37 1.20 -5.71 -17.18
N ASP A 38 1.32 -6.00 -18.46
CA ASP A 38 0.20 -5.93 -19.41
C ASP A 38 -0.85 -7.01 -19.12
N GLU A 39 -0.41 -8.26 -18.87
CA GLU A 39 -1.28 -9.36 -18.44
C GLU A 39 -2.04 -9.00 -17.15
N LEU A 40 -1.32 -8.48 -16.13
CA LEU A 40 -1.91 -8.08 -14.86
C LEU A 40 -2.89 -6.91 -15.04
N THR A 41 -2.54 -5.90 -15.85
CA THR A 41 -3.42 -4.76 -16.15
C THR A 41 -4.72 -5.21 -16.79
N LEU A 42 -4.62 -6.06 -17.81
CA LEU A 42 -5.80 -6.59 -18.50
C LEU A 42 -6.68 -7.40 -17.55
N ALA A 43 -6.08 -8.29 -16.75
CA ALA A 43 -6.82 -9.09 -15.77
C ALA A 43 -7.54 -8.21 -14.74
N TYR A 44 -6.86 -7.17 -14.24
CA TYR A 44 -7.42 -6.22 -13.30
C TYR A 44 -8.55 -5.40 -13.92
N ASP A 45 -8.41 -4.92 -15.17
CA ASP A 45 -9.44 -4.16 -15.88
C ASP A 45 -10.71 -4.99 -16.19
N ILE A 46 -10.53 -6.27 -16.42
CA ILE A 46 -11.65 -7.22 -16.54
C ILE A 46 -12.30 -7.45 -15.19
N ALA A 47 -11.51 -7.72 -14.14
CA ALA A 47 -12.01 -8.03 -12.81
C ALA A 47 -12.80 -6.87 -12.19
N LYS A 48 -12.38 -5.62 -12.39
CA LYS A 48 -13.13 -4.44 -11.93
C LYS A 48 -14.57 -4.36 -12.44
N LYS A 49 -14.85 -4.94 -13.59
CA LYS A 49 -16.15 -4.90 -14.27
C LYS A 49 -16.93 -6.20 -14.10
N ASP A 50 -16.34 -7.22 -13.48
CA ASP A 50 -16.95 -8.53 -13.31
C ASP A 50 -17.70 -8.63 -11.97
N PRO A 51 -19.06 -8.70 -11.99
CA PRO A 51 -19.85 -8.88 -10.78
C PRO A 51 -19.50 -10.16 -10.00
N ALA A 52 -19.04 -11.22 -10.68
CA ALA A 52 -18.66 -12.46 -10.03
C ALA A 52 -17.35 -12.30 -9.23
N PHE A 53 -16.40 -11.52 -9.75
CA PHE A 53 -15.19 -11.16 -9.00
C PHE A 53 -15.53 -10.32 -7.75
N ALA A 54 -16.37 -9.31 -7.92
CA ALA A 54 -16.81 -8.46 -6.82
C ALA A 54 -17.55 -9.26 -5.74
N ALA A 55 -18.42 -10.20 -6.12
CA ALA A 55 -19.14 -11.05 -5.19
C ALA A 55 -18.21 -12.01 -4.42
N GLU A 56 -17.24 -12.66 -5.11
CA GLU A 56 -16.25 -13.55 -4.51
C GLU A 56 -15.36 -12.79 -3.51
N LEU A 57 -14.87 -11.60 -3.89
CA LEU A 57 -14.07 -10.75 -3.01
C LEU A 57 -14.88 -10.27 -1.79
N THR A 58 -16.12 -9.85 -1.99
CA THR A 58 -17.03 -9.43 -0.90
C THR A 58 -17.26 -10.58 0.08
N GLU A 59 -17.47 -11.80 -0.41
CA GLU A 59 -17.66 -12.97 0.45
C GLU A 59 -16.39 -13.27 1.25
N LEU A 60 -15.21 -13.19 0.65
CA LEU A 60 -13.94 -13.35 1.36
C LEU A 60 -13.74 -12.27 2.41
N HIS A 61 -14.10 -11.04 2.11
CA HIS A 61 -14.04 -9.96 3.09
C HIS A 61 -14.96 -10.22 4.28
N ARG A 62 -16.17 -10.68 4.03
CA ARG A 62 -17.17 -10.97 5.07
C ARG A 62 -16.78 -12.19 5.93
N SER A 63 -16.49 -13.32 5.28
CA SER A 63 -16.37 -14.61 5.95
C SER A 63 -14.94 -14.93 6.41
N TYR A 64 -13.93 -14.39 5.75
CA TYR A 64 -12.53 -14.68 6.00
C TYR A 64 -11.76 -13.52 6.65
N THR A 65 -11.96 -12.29 6.17
CA THR A 65 -11.33 -11.11 6.78
C THR A 65 -12.05 -10.66 8.06
N GLY A 66 -13.36 -10.83 8.13
CA GLY A 66 -14.20 -10.36 9.27
C GLY A 66 -14.69 -8.91 9.07
N ARG A 67 -14.86 -8.48 7.81
CA ARG A 67 -15.38 -7.13 7.50
C ARG A 67 -16.91 -7.09 7.58
N PRO A 68 -17.51 -5.89 7.84
CA PRO A 68 -16.84 -4.60 8.01
C PRO A 68 -16.01 -4.51 9.30
N SER A 69 -14.80 -3.93 9.23
CA SER A 69 -14.06 -3.63 10.45
C SER A 69 -14.78 -2.53 11.24
N ILE A 70 -14.77 -2.63 12.58
CA ILE A 70 -15.49 -1.68 13.42
C ILE A 70 -14.76 -0.35 13.53
N ILE A 71 -15.51 0.70 13.92
CA ILE A 71 -14.96 1.93 14.47
C ILE A 71 -15.07 1.92 16.00
N THR A 72 -14.12 2.58 16.67
CA THR A 72 -14.07 2.65 18.14
C THR A 72 -13.78 4.08 18.57
N GLU A 73 -14.67 4.67 19.37
CA GLU A 73 -14.37 5.93 20.05
C GLU A 73 -13.40 5.72 21.21
N VAL A 74 -12.46 6.67 21.38
CA VAL A 74 -11.42 6.58 22.40
C VAL A 74 -11.42 7.83 23.30
N PRO A 75 -12.45 8.01 24.14
CA PRO A 75 -12.68 9.28 24.86
C PRO A 75 -11.55 9.62 25.83
N ARG A 76 -10.95 8.65 26.51
CA ARG A 76 -9.80 8.89 27.41
C ARG A 76 -8.56 9.39 26.65
N PHE A 77 -8.33 8.86 25.46
CA PHE A 77 -7.24 9.31 24.59
C PHE A 77 -7.55 10.70 24.02
N ALA A 78 -8.79 10.94 23.62
CA ALA A 78 -9.28 12.24 23.14
C ALA A 78 -9.09 13.33 24.20
N GLU A 79 -9.46 13.07 25.46
CA GLU A 79 -9.26 13.99 26.58
C GLU A 79 -7.76 14.29 26.80
N HIS A 80 -6.90 13.26 26.81
CA HIS A 80 -5.46 13.42 26.92
C HIS A 80 -4.85 14.25 25.77
N ALA A 81 -5.40 14.10 24.55
CA ALA A 81 -4.92 14.80 23.36
C ALA A 81 -5.50 16.22 23.17
N GLY A 82 -6.28 16.74 24.13
CA GLY A 82 -6.79 18.11 24.08
C GLY A 82 -8.28 18.25 23.75
N GLY A 83 -9.04 17.13 23.74
CA GLY A 83 -10.51 17.12 23.72
C GLY A 83 -11.17 16.95 22.34
N ALA A 84 -10.43 16.76 21.26
CA ALA A 84 -11.03 16.41 19.98
C ALA A 84 -11.69 15.02 20.06
N ARG A 85 -12.87 14.84 19.43
CA ARG A 85 -13.50 13.52 19.32
C ARG A 85 -12.67 12.63 18.41
N ILE A 86 -12.11 11.53 18.93
CA ILE A 86 -11.23 10.62 18.19
C ILE A 86 -11.92 9.29 17.99
N ILE A 87 -12.00 8.85 16.74
CA ILE A 87 -12.61 7.60 16.32
C ILE A 87 -11.57 6.79 15.55
N LEU A 88 -11.28 5.57 15.99
CA LEU A 88 -10.34 4.67 15.32
C LEU A 88 -11.06 3.73 14.37
N LYS A 89 -10.63 3.66 13.10
CA LYS A 89 -11.00 2.57 12.19
C LYS A 89 -10.08 1.38 12.46
N ARG A 90 -10.64 0.26 12.92
CA ARG A 90 -9.93 -0.84 13.56
C ARG A 90 -9.49 -1.92 12.56
N GLU A 91 -8.57 -1.58 11.66
CA GLU A 91 -7.99 -2.54 10.71
C GLU A 91 -7.07 -3.58 11.39
N ASP A 92 -6.66 -3.34 12.62
CA ASP A 92 -5.92 -4.26 13.48
C ASP A 92 -6.75 -5.49 13.94
N LEU A 93 -8.07 -5.41 13.85
CA LEU A 93 -8.99 -6.51 14.20
C LEU A 93 -9.31 -7.44 13.01
N ASN A 94 -8.87 -7.11 11.82
CA ASN A 94 -9.00 -7.99 10.67
C ASN A 94 -8.22 -9.28 10.87
N HIS A 95 -8.64 -10.36 10.21
CA HIS A 95 -7.82 -11.57 10.09
C HIS A 95 -6.40 -11.21 9.62
N THR A 96 -5.38 -11.81 10.21
CA THR A 96 -3.95 -11.50 10.11
C THR A 96 -3.46 -10.30 10.93
N GLY A 97 -4.34 -9.40 11.37
CA GLY A 97 -4.02 -8.32 12.31
C GLY A 97 -3.66 -6.98 11.65
N SER A 98 -4.00 -6.78 10.37
CA SER A 98 -3.81 -5.50 9.70
C SER A 98 -4.67 -5.33 8.44
N HIS A 99 -4.64 -4.14 7.83
CA HIS A 99 -5.28 -3.82 6.55
C HIS A 99 -4.72 -4.61 5.35
N LYS A 100 -3.55 -5.24 5.48
CA LYS A 100 -2.86 -5.89 4.35
C LYS A 100 -3.70 -6.99 3.69
N ILE A 101 -4.48 -7.72 4.48
CA ILE A 101 -5.31 -8.81 3.97
C ILE A 101 -6.32 -8.35 2.90
N ASN A 102 -6.80 -7.10 2.97
CA ASN A 102 -7.76 -6.57 1.99
C ASN A 102 -7.20 -6.61 0.58
N ASN A 103 -6.02 -6.02 0.41
CA ASN A 103 -5.30 -5.97 -0.86
C ASN A 103 -4.86 -7.37 -1.30
N VAL A 104 -4.31 -8.15 -0.38
CA VAL A 104 -3.78 -9.48 -0.70
C VAL A 104 -4.84 -10.43 -1.23
N LEU A 105 -6.05 -10.44 -0.67
CA LEU A 105 -7.15 -11.26 -1.18
C LEU A 105 -7.55 -10.86 -2.59
N GLY A 106 -7.62 -9.56 -2.90
CA GLY A 106 -7.90 -9.08 -4.24
C GLY A 106 -6.85 -9.53 -5.26
N GLN A 107 -5.57 -9.36 -4.94
CA GLN A 107 -4.47 -9.80 -5.81
C GLN A 107 -4.39 -11.33 -5.92
N ALA A 108 -4.68 -12.08 -4.84
CA ALA A 108 -4.71 -13.54 -4.88
C ALA A 108 -5.85 -14.07 -5.78
N LEU A 109 -7.02 -13.43 -5.75
CA LEU A 109 -8.10 -13.73 -6.69
C LEU A 109 -7.72 -13.44 -8.14
N LEU A 110 -7.01 -12.35 -8.41
CA LEU A 110 -6.46 -12.07 -9.73
C LEU A 110 -5.45 -13.14 -10.13
N THR A 111 -4.53 -13.52 -9.24
CA THR A 111 -3.57 -14.61 -9.47
C THR A 111 -4.25 -15.90 -9.89
N LYS A 112 -5.33 -16.29 -9.18
CA LYS A 112 -6.15 -17.47 -9.53
C LYS A 112 -6.76 -17.34 -10.92
N ARG A 113 -7.26 -16.16 -11.31
CA ARG A 113 -7.91 -15.92 -12.60
C ARG A 113 -6.93 -15.91 -13.78
N ILE A 114 -5.72 -15.44 -13.59
CA ILE A 114 -4.68 -15.49 -14.63
C ILE A 114 -3.94 -16.84 -14.66
N GLY A 115 -4.33 -17.79 -13.80
CA GLY A 115 -3.81 -19.16 -13.81
C GLY A 115 -2.38 -19.33 -13.29
N LYS A 116 -1.84 -18.34 -12.55
CA LYS A 116 -0.53 -18.50 -11.90
C LYS A 116 -0.67 -19.38 -10.65
N THR A 117 0.37 -20.17 -10.39
CA THR A 117 0.39 -21.16 -9.30
C THR A 117 1.33 -20.79 -8.15
N ARG A 118 2.16 -19.79 -8.36
CA ARG A 118 3.14 -19.29 -7.41
C ARG A 118 2.94 -17.80 -7.18
N VAL A 119 3.08 -17.39 -5.92
CA VAL A 119 3.06 -15.98 -5.52
C VAL A 119 4.35 -15.60 -4.80
N ILE A 120 4.79 -14.38 -5.04
CA ILE A 120 5.88 -13.77 -4.28
C ILE A 120 5.39 -12.47 -3.63
N ALA A 121 6.02 -12.09 -2.54
CA ALA A 121 5.78 -10.81 -1.87
C ALA A 121 7.05 -10.29 -1.21
N GLU A 122 7.14 -8.99 -1.07
CA GLU A 122 8.06 -8.32 -0.17
C GLU A 122 7.41 -8.08 1.20
N THR A 123 8.21 -7.92 2.24
CA THR A 123 7.69 -7.44 3.53
C THR A 123 8.78 -6.77 4.37
N GLY A 124 8.42 -5.72 5.13
CA GLY A 124 9.25 -5.10 6.16
C GLY A 124 8.82 -5.54 7.55
N ALA A 125 7.71 -5.00 8.06
CA ALA A 125 7.15 -5.38 9.37
C ALA A 125 6.61 -6.83 9.43
N GLY A 126 6.54 -7.53 8.31
CA GLY A 126 6.06 -8.92 8.23
C GLY A 126 4.55 -9.05 7.97
N GLN A 127 3.75 -8.01 8.15
CA GLN A 127 2.29 -8.10 8.03
C GLN A 127 1.83 -8.39 6.60
N HIS A 128 2.50 -7.82 5.59
CA HIS A 128 2.19 -8.14 4.20
C HIS A 128 2.56 -9.59 3.87
N GLY A 129 3.73 -10.04 4.31
CA GLY A 129 4.15 -11.44 4.15
C GLY A 129 3.19 -12.42 4.84
N VAL A 130 2.74 -12.14 6.07
CA VAL A 130 1.74 -12.97 6.76
C VAL A 130 0.42 -13.01 5.99
N ALA A 131 -0.07 -11.87 5.50
CA ALA A 131 -1.30 -11.83 4.71
C ALA A 131 -1.16 -12.62 3.40
N THR A 132 -0.01 -12.49 2.71
CA THR A 132 0.28 -13.23 1.47
C THR A 132 0.37 -14.73 1.71
N ALA A 133 1.10 -15.16 2.75
CA ALA A 133 1.19 -16.56 3.13
C ALA A 133 -0.19 -17.14 3.50
N THR A 134 -1.03 -16.34 4.18
CA THR A 134 -2.41 -16.72 4.54
C THR A 134 -3.27 -16.93 3.28
N ALA A 135 -3.24 -16.01 2.34
CA ALA A 135 -3.99 -16.14 1.10
C ALA A 135 -3.43 -17.27 0.21
N ALA A 136 -2.11 -17.44 0.17
CA ALA A 136 -1.48 -18.54 -0.57
C ALA A 136 -1.92 -19.90 -0.01
N ALA A 137 -1.95 -20.06 1.30
CA ALA A 137 -2.48 -21.27 1.94
C ALA A 137 -3.97 -21.51 1.62
N LEU A 138 -4.78 -20.43 1.60
CA LEU A 138 -6.20 -20.49 1.27
C LEU A 138 -6.44 -20.96 -0.17
N PHE A 139 -5.65 -20.45 -1.14
CA PHE A 139 -5.83 -20.72 -2.57
C PHE A 139 -4.97 -21.88 -3.09
N GLY A 140 -4.06 -22.41 -2.27
CA GLY A 140 -3.17 -23.51 -2.66
C GLY A 140 -2.00 -23.08 -3.55
N PHE A 141 -1.52 -21.84 -3.39
CA PHE A 141 -0.35 -21.32 -4.12
C PHE A 141 0.96 -21.66 -3.41
N GLU A 142 2.01 -21.90 -4.17
CA GLU A 142 3.38 -21.80 -3.70
C GLU A 142 3.65 -20.33 -3.30
N CYS A 143 4.32 -20.11 -2.16
CA CYS A 143 4.52 -18.77 -1.63
C CYS A 143 5.96 -18.53 -1.20
N VAL A 144 6.59 -17.49 -1.75
CA VAL A 144 7.91 -17.02 -1.32
C VAL A 144 7.82 -15.57 -0.86
N VAL A 145 8.33 -15.29 0.33
CA VAL A 145 8.32 -13.94 0.92
C VAL A 145 9.75 -13.45 1.11
N TYR A 146 10.09 -12.34 0.48
CA TYR A 146 11.36 -11.64 0.63
C TYR A 146 11.28 -10.66 1.80
N MET A 147 12.23 -10.73 2.71
CA MET A 147 12.28 -9.88 3.90
C MET A 147 13.72 -9.53 4.22
N GLY A 148 14.01 -8.26 4.49
CA GLY A 148 15.37 -7.86 4.86
C GLY A 148 15.85 -8.62 6.11
N GLU A 149 17.13 -9.01 6.13
CA GLU A 149 17.70 -9.79 7.25
C GLU A 149 17.49 -9.08 8.60
N VAL A 150 17.68 -7.76 8.65
CA VAL A 150 17.43 -6.94 9.86
C VAL A 150 15.96 -7.03 10.27
N ASP A 151 15.05 -6.99 9.31
CA ASP A 151 13.60 -7.09 9.57
C ASP A 151 13.20 -8.50 10.02
N THR A 152 13.86 -9.56 9.49
CA THR A 152 13.57 -10.94 9.94
C THR A 152 13.88 -11.15 11.42
N GLU A 153 14.92 -10.49 11.94
CA GLU A 153 15.26 -10.53 13.35
C GLU A 153 14.28 -9.71 14.19
N ARG A 154 14.01 -8.46 13.79
CA ARG A 154 13.07 -7.56 14.49
C ARG A 154 11.65 -8.12 14.58
N GLN A 155 11.23 -8.87 13.57
CA GLN A 155 9.87 -9.38 13.37
C GLN A 155 9.81 -10.92 13.33
N ALA A 156 10.64 -11.58 14.15
CA ALA A 156 10.77 -13.05 14.16
C ALA A 156 9.43 -13.79 14.35
N LEU A 157 8.46 -13.20 15.10
CA LEU A 157 7.14 -13.78 15.28
C LEU A 157 6.36 -13.84 13.94
N ASN A 158 6.44 -12.81 13.11
CA ASN A 158 5.78 -12.82 11.81
C ASN A 158 6.49 -13.79 10.84
N VAL A 159 7.80 -13.94 10.92
CA VAL A 159 8.55 -14.97 10.18
C VAL A 159 8.06 -16.37 10.56
N ALA A 160 7.89 -16.65 11.85
CA ALA A 160 7.36 -17.93 12.32
C ALA A 160 5.92 -18.18 11.79
N ARG A 161 5.06 -17.15 11.77
CA ARG A 161 3.69 -17.24 11.23
C ARG A 161 3.69 -17.56 9.73
N MET A 162 4.53 -16.89 8.95
CA MET A 162 4.65 -17.15 7.51
C MET A 162 5.08 -18.58 7.23
N ARG A 163 6.10 -19.07 7.94
CA ARG A 163 6.57 -20.46 7.82
C ARG A 163 5.54 -21.49 8.25
N LEU A 164 4.79 -21.22 9.31
CA LEU A 164 3.69 -22.08 9.75
C LEU A 164 2.59 -22.21 8.68
N LEU A 165 2.36 -21.16 7.89
CA LEU A 165 1.42 -21.13 6.79
C LEU A 165 1.97 -21.77 5.49
N GLY A 166 3.20 -22.29 5.53
CA GLY A 166 3.83 -22.98 4.40
C GLY A 166 4.63 -22.06 3.45
N ALA A 167 4.80 -20.79 3.75
CA ALA A 167 5.59 -19.90 2.93
C ALA A 167 7.10 -20.08 3.19
N GLU A 168 7.89 -20.03 2.13
CA GLU A 168 9.33 -19.82 2.21
C GLU A 168 9.60 -18.35 2.57
N VAL A 169 10.49 -18.10 3.53
CA VAL A 169 10.93 -16.76 3.89
C VAL A 169 12.41 -16.61 3.59
N VAL A 170 12.72 -15.78 2.60
CA VAL A 170 14.06 -15.49 2.13
C VAL A 170 14.58 -14.22 2.82
N ALA A 171 15.64 -14.37 3.63
CA ALA A 171 16.32 -13.25 4.27
C ALA A 171 17.25 -12.54 3.28
N VAL A 172 16.93 -11.29 2.94
CA VAL A 172 17.72 -10.48 2.00
C VAL A 172 18.90 -9.83 2.72
N LYS A 173 20.11 -10.15 2.28
CA LYS A 173 21.38 -9.71 2.90
C LYS A 173 22.05 -8.55 2.17
N ALA A 174 21.53 -8.14 1.04
CA ALA A 174 22.03 -7.03 0.23
C ALA A 174 21.55 -5.67 0.76
N GLY A 175 22.30 -4.62 0.47
CA GLY A 175 21.95 -3.22 0.78
C GLY A 175 21.76 -2.95 2.28
N SER A 176 20.74 -2.18 2.61
CA SER A 176 20.34 -1.85 3.99
C SER A 176 19.70 -3.05 4.73
N ARG A 177 19.40 -4.13 4.02
CA ARG A 177 18.77 -5.35 4.55
C ARG A 177 17.38 -5.08 5.17
N THR A 178 16.63 -4.15 4.53
CA THR A 178 15.29 -3.73 4.92
C THR A 178 14.31 -3.88 3.76
N LEU A 179 13.10 -3.32 3.90
CA LEU A 179 12.01 -3.42 2.92
C LEU A 179 12.43 -3.04 1.49
N LYS A 180 13.25 -1.98 1.30
CA LYS A 180 13.70 -1.56 -0.03
C LYS A 180 14.41 -2.69 -0.78
N ASP A 181 15.30 -3.40 -0.10
CA ASP A 181 16.08 -4.47 -0.70
C ASP A 181 15.25 -5.75 -0.88
N ALA A 182 14.27 -5.98 0.00
CA ALA A 182 13.29 -7.05 -0.17
C ALA A 182 12.47 -6.87 -1.46
N ILE A 183 12.05 -5.64 -1.78
CA ILE A 183 11.36 -5.31 -3.06
C ILE A 183 12.29 -5.60 -4.24
N ASN A 184 13.57 -5.21 -4.16
CA ASN A 184 14.53 -5.45 -5.24
C ASN A 184 14.70 -6.96 -5.54
N ASP A 185 14.80 -7.79 -4.51
CA ASP A 185 14.97 -9.24 -4.68
C ASP A 185 13.67 -9.90 -5.16
N ALA A 186 12.51 -9.48 -4.66
CA ALA A 186 11.22 -9.92 -5.17
C ALA A 186 11.05 -9.59 -6.67
N MET A 187 11.45 -8.39 -7.09
CA MET A 187 11.42 -8.02 -8.52
C MET A 187 12.37 -8.88 -9.37
N ARG A 188 13.56 -9.24 -8.86
CA ARG A 188 14.49 -10.16 -9.57
C ARG A 188 13.91 -11.57 -9.72
N ASP A 189 13.28 -12.09 -8.67
CA ASP A 189 12.58 -13.37 -8.74
C ASP A 189 11.45 -13.29 -9.77
N TRP A 190 10.66 -12.21 -9.76
CA TRP A 190 9.56 -12.06 -10.70
C TRP A 190 10.02 -12.07 -12.16
N VAL A 191 11.10 -11.34 -12.49
CA VAL A 191 11.73 -11.38 -13.82
C VAL A 191 12.12 -12.81 -14.22
N THR A 192 12.65 -13.58 -13.26
CA THR A 192 13.15 -14.94 -13.52
C THR A 192 12.01 -15.95 -13.73
N ASN A 193 10.90 -15.81 -13.00
CA ASN A 193 9.83 -16.80 -12.90
C ASN A 193 8.46 -16.29 -13.37
N VAL A 194 8.45 -15.33 -14.28
CA VAL A 194 7.24 -14.59 -14.70
C VAL A 194 6.14 -15.49 -15.26
N GLU A 195 6.48 -16.64 -15.84
CA GLU A 195 5.50 -17.55 -16.46
C GLU A 195 4.49 -18.11 -15.45
N ASN A 196 4.94 -18.54 -14.28
CA ASN A 196 4.10 -19.21 -13.27
C ASN A 196 3.86 -18.35 -12.02
N THR A 197 4.52 -17.19 -11.90
CA THR A 197 4.57 -16.38 -10.70
C THR A 197 3.83 -15.07 -10.86
N ASN A 198 3.00 -14.72 -9.88
CA ASN A 198 2.45 -13.38 -9.73
C ASN A 198 3.07 -12.68 -8.50
N TYR A 199 3.43 -11.41 -8.67
CA TYR A 199 3.93 -10.59 -7.57
C TYR A 199 2.74 -9.93 -6.86
N ILE A 200 2.49 -10.29 -5.62
CA ILE A 200 1.49 -9.64 -4.75
C ILE A 200 2.17 -8.45 -4.06
N PHE A 201 1.98 -7.25 -4.62
CA PHE A 201 2.62 -6.03 -4.15
C PHE A 201 1.94 -5.48 -2.90
N GLY A 202 2.72 -5.10 -1.89
CA GLY A 202 2.22 -4.82 -0.54
C GLY A 202 1.74 -3.41 -0.27
N THR A 203 1.94 -2.46 -1.20
CA THR A 203 1.60 -1.04 -0.98
C THR A 203 1.17 -0.36 -2.28
N VAL A 204 0.70 0.89 -2.20
CA VAL A 204 0.28 1.74 -3.35
C VAL A 204 1.46 2.34 -4.11
N ALA A 205 2.61 1.65 -4.12
CA ALA A 205 3.81 1.99 -4.88
C ALA A 205 4.03 0.99 -6.02
N GLY A 206 5.18 1.06 -6.70
CA GLY A 206 5.48 0.17 -7.81
C GLY A 206 4.93 0.64 -9.15
N PRO A 207 5.24 -0.08 -10.24
CA PRO A 207 4.79 0.30 -11.58
C PRO A 207 3.28 0.12 -11.74
N HIS A 208 2.68 0.89 -12.64
CA HIS A 208 1.28 0.65 -13.02
C HIS A 208 1.08 -0.81 -13.46
N PRO A 209 0.05 -1.56 -12.99
CA PRO A 209 -1.18 -1.06 -12.34
C PRO A 209 -1.16 -1.05 -10.81
N PHE A 210 -0.07 -1.44 -10.14
CA PHE A 210 -0.05 -1.64 -8.69
C PHE A 210 -0.60 -0.46 -7.86
N PRO A 211 -0.24 0.81 -8.09
CA PRO A 211 -0.76 1.89 -7.27
C PRO A 211 -2.29 1.96 -7.26
N ALA A 212 -2.91 1.97 -8.43
CA ALA A 212 -4.37 2.02 -8.55
C ALA A 212 -5.04 0.72 -8.06
N MET A 213 -4.47 -0.43 -8.40
CA MET A 213 -5.01 -1.74 -8.02
C MET A 213 -5.00 -1.95 -6.49
N VAL A 214 -3.87 -1.65 -5.84
CA VAL A 214 -3.75 -1.77 -4.38
C VAL A 214 -4.70 -0.78 -3.69
N ARG A 215 -4.80 0.47 -4.17
CA ARG A 215 -5.77 1.45 -3.68
C ARG A 215 -7.19 0.89 -3.77
N ASP A 216 -7.59 0.36 -4.92
CA ASP A 216 -8.95 -0.12 -5.14
C ASP A 216 -9.31 -1.30 -4.23
N PHE A 217 -8.35 -2.16 -3.87
CA PHE A 217 -8.56 -3.21 -2.87
C PHE A 217 -8.52 -2.70 -1.42
N GLN A 218 -7.91 -1.54 -1.17
CA GLN A 218 -7.85 -0.94 0.17
C GLN A 218 -8.96 0.08 0.43
N LYS A 219 -9.61 0.65 -0.60
CA LYS A 219 -10.59 1.73 -0.44
C LYS A 219 -11.83 1.34 0.38
N ILE A 220 -12.09 0.04 0.54
CA ILE A 220 -13.13 -0.49 1.43
C ILE A 220 -12.98 0.04 2.87
N ILE A 221 -11.76 0.35 3.31
CA ILE A 221 -11.48 0.95 4.62
C ILE A 221 -12.23 2.29 4.76
N GLY A 222 -12.05 3.16 3.76
CA GLY A 222 -12.67 4.49 3.75
C GLY A 222 -14.16 4.43 3.47
N GLU A 223 -14.61 3.55 2.56
CA GLU A 223 -16.02 3.37 2.25
C GLU A 223 -16.81 2.99 3.51
N GLU A 224 -16.36 1.98 4.25
CA GLU A 224 -16.95 1.59 5.53
C GLU A 224 -16.82 2.67 6.61
N ALA A 225 -15.65 3.31 6.73
CA ALA A 225 -15.44 4.36 7.72
C ALA A 225 -16.38 5.53 7.52
N ARG A 226 -16.61 5.93 6.26
CA ARG A 226 -17.55 7.01 5.91
C ARG A 226 -18.98 6.69 6.34
N GLU A 227 -19.47 5.51 6.00
CA GLU A 227 -20.81 5.06 6.39
C GLU A 227 -20.97 4.96 7.91
N GLN A 228 -19.99 4.36 8.58
CA GLN A 228 -20.00 4.15 10.02
C GLN A 228 -19.93 5.47 10.81
N VAL A 229 -19.12 6.44 10.37
CA VAL A 229 -19.02 7.74 11.02
C VAL A 229 -20.32 8.54 10.80
N LEU A 230 -20.88 8.54 9.60
CA LEU A 230 -22.17 9.17 9.34
C LEU A 230 -23.30 8.57 10.20
N ALA A 231 -23.32 7.26 10.33
CA ALA A 231 -24.31 6.58 11.19
C ALA A 231 -24.13 6.92 12.69
N LEU A 232 -22.88 7.08 13.14
CA LEU A 232 -22.55 7.38 14.53
C LEU A 232 -22.76 8.84 14.92
N THR A 233 -22.43 9.78 14.00
CA THR A 233 -22.32 11.21 14.32
C THR A 233 -23.34 12.09 13.62
N GLY A 234 -23.93 11.59 12.53
CA GLY A 234 -24.83 12.37 11.65
C GLY A 234 -24.10 13.28 10.66
N SER A 235 -22.76 13.32 10.67
CA SER A 235 -21.96 14.18 9.77
C SER A 235 -20.67 13.48 9.33
N LEU A 236 -19.99 14.02 8.31
CA LEU A 236 -18.63 13.63 7.97
C LEU A 236 -17.66 14.10 9.07
N PRO A 237 -16.48 13.46 9.21
CA PRO A 237 -15.47 13.94 10.15
C PRO A 237 -14.85 15.24 9.67
N ASP A 238 -14.34 16.07 10.57
CA ASP A 238 -13.58 17.27 10.22
C ASP A 238 -12.23 16.91 9.58
N ALA A 239 -11.66 15.77 10.01
CA ALA A 239 -10.38 15.31 9.52
C ALA A 239 -10.26 13.76 9.51
N VAL A 240 -9.47 13.26 8.58
CA VAL A 240 -9.02 11.86 8.54
C VAL A 240 -7.49 11.84 8.60
N ALA A 241 -6.96 11.05 9.53
CA ALA A 241 -5.52 10.94 9.77
C ALA A 241 -5.04 9.50 9.62
N ALA A 242 -3.89 9.30 8.98
CA ALA A 242 -3.26 7.99 8.85
C ALA A 242 -1.73 8.12 8.74
N CYS A 243 -1.00 7.10 9.20
CA CYS A 243 0.44 7.03 8.97
C CYS A 243 0.76 6.66 7.51
N VAL A 244 1.88 7.17 7.01
CA VAL A 244 2.33 6.99 5.62
C VAL A 244 3.76 6.46 5.61
N GLY A 245 3.92 5.20 5.15
CA GLY A 245 5.16 4.65 4.65
C GLY A 245 5.04 4.57 3.13
N GLY A 246 4.83 3.39 2.53
CA GLY A 246 4.37 3.29 1.14
C GLY A 246 2.96 3.85 0.91
N GLY A 247 2.13 3.93 1.96
CA GLY A 247 0.88 4.68 2.00
C GLY A 247 -0.40 3.90 1.74
N SER A 248 -0.40 2.57 1.73
CA SER A 248 -1.61 1.80 1.36
C SER A 248 -2.77 1.94 2.34
N ASN A 249 -2.52 2.01 3.66
CA ASN A 249 -3.57 2.24 4.64
C ASN A 249 -4.17 3.65 4.51
N ALA A 250 -3.30 4.64 4.34
CA ALA A 250 -3.71 6.03 4.20
C ALA A 250 -4.53 6.23 2.93
N MET A 251 -4.08 5.71 1.79
CA MET A 251 -4.84 5.78 0.55
C MET A 251 -6.17 5.05 0.67
N GLY A 252 -6.19 3.90 1.34
CA GLY A 252 -7.41 3.13 1.59
C GLY A 252 -8.48 3.93 2.33
N ILE A 253 -8.11 4.68 3.37
CA ILE A 253 -9.07 5.49 4.11
C ILE A 253 -9.34 6.84 3.45
N PHE A 254 -8.34 7.50 2.84
CA PHE A 254 -8.49 8.83 2.22
C PHE A 254 -9.38 8.80 0.98
N HIS A 255 -9.34 7.73 0.20
CA HIS A 255 -10.04 7.63 -1.08
C HIS A 255 -11.53 7.98 -0.98
N ALA A 256 -12.22 7.54 0.06
CA ALA A 256 -13.65 7.83 0.25
C ALA A 256 -13.96 9.31 0.55
N PHE A 257 -12.95 10.10 0.89
CA PHE A 257 -13.08 11.51 1.30
C PHE A 257 -12.38 12.48 0.32
N LEU A 258 -11.77 12.00 -0.77
CA LEU A 258 -11.01 12.84 -1.69
C LEU A 258 -11.82 13.98 -2.29
N ASP A 259 -13.10 13.75 -2.58
CA ASP A 259 -13.99 14.76 -3.19
C ASP A 259 -14.78 15.58 -2.14
N ASP A 260 -14.47 15.44 -0.84
CA ASP A 260 -15.08 16.21 0.23
C ASP A 260 -14.11 17.30 0.74
N PRO A 261 -14.13 18.52 0.22
CA PRO A 261 -13.17 19.57 0.59
C PRO A 261 -13.30 20.01 2.06
N SER A 262 -14.44 19.73 2.70
CA SER A 262 -14.66 19.98 4.13
C SER A 262 -13.95 19.00 5.05
N VAL A 263 -13.46 17.87 4.52
CA VAL A 263 -12.71 16.87 5.29
C VAL A 263 -11.22 17.05 5.04
N ALA A 264 -10.47 17.44 6.07
CA ALA A 264 -9.02 17.55 5.99
C ALA A 264 -8.38 16.14 5.98
N LEU A 265 -7.34 15.93 5.15
CA LEU A 265 -6.62 14.67 5.07
C LEU A 265 -5.18 14.86 5.55
N TYR A 266 -4.79 14.16 6.62
CA TYR A 266 -3.48 14.26 7.23
C TYR A 266 -2.72 12.94 7.12
N GLY A 267 -1.64 12.92 6.34
CA GLY A 267 -0.66 11.85 6.29
C GLY A 267 0.51 12.11 7.24
N TYR A 268 0.82 11.15 8.12
CA TYR A 268 1.93 11.26 9.07
C TYR A 268 3.07 10.35 8.65
N GLU A 269 4.19 10.93 8.27
CA GLU A 269 5.44 10.24 7.93
C GLU A 269 6.32 10.03 9.18
N ALA A 270 7.20 9.02 9.12
CA ALA A 270 8.12 8.75 10.22
C ALA A 270 9.28 9.77 10.22
N ALA A 271 9.32 10.63 11.21
CA ALA A 271 10.40 11.59 11.39
C ALA A 271 11.69 10.95 11.95
N GLY A 272 11.67 9.69 12.39
CA GLY A 272 12.83 8.99 12.90
C GLY A 272 13.50 9.72 14.08
N GLU A 273 14.79 10.01 13.93
CA GLU A 273 15.57 10.83 14.90
C GLU A 273 15.39 12.35 14.65
N GLY A 274 14.48 12.76 13.79
CA GLY A 274 14.18 14.12 13.37
C GLY A 274 14.26 14.27 11.85
N ALA A 275 13.27 14.93 11.25
CA ALA A 275 13.19 15.09 9.79
C ALA A 275 14.35 15.93 9.21
N ASP A 276 15.08 16.66 10.02
CA ASP A 276 16.28 17.42 9.62
C ASP A 276 17.59 16.64 9.84
N THR A 277 17.51 15.40 10.30
CA THR A 277 18.64 14.47 10.40
C THR A 277 18.66 13.51 9.18
N PRO A 278 19.76 12.76 8.95
CA PRO A 278 19.75 11.74 7.88
C PRO A 278 18.97 10.46 8.25
N LYS A 279 18.39 10.37 9.44
CA LYS A 279 17.70 9.19 9.96
C LYS A 279 16.19 9.40 10.10
N HIS A 280 15.50 9.45 8.98
CA HIS A 280 14.03 9.58 8.89
C HIS A 280 13.49 8.81 7.67
N ALA A 281 12.16 8.71 7.57
CA ALA A 281 11.45 8.19 6.40
C ALA A 281 10.36 9.18 5.92
N ALA A 282 10.58 10.48 6.11
CA ALA A 282 9.67 11.55 5.71
C ALA A 282 9.85 11.88 4.22
N THR A 283 9.33 11.03 3.37
CA THR A 283 9.59 11.03 1.91
C THR A 283 8.92 12.18 1.18
N ILE A 284 7.67 12.51 1.51
CA ILE A 284 6.96 13.65 0.91
C ILE A 284 7.56 14.96 1.40
N THR A 285 7.82 15.04 2.71
CA THR A 285 8.29 16.27 3.36
C THR A 285 9.72 16.64 2.99
N LYS A 286 10.61 15.66 2.81
CA LYS A 286 12.07 15.86 2.63
C LYS A 286 12.65 15.27 1.36
N GLY A 287 11.89 14.43 0.63
CA GLY A 287 12.33 13.80 -0.60
C GLY A 287 12.23 14.73 -1.81
N ARG A 288 12.63 14.18 -2.95
CA ARG A 288 12.55 14.82 -4.27
C ARG A 288 11.87 13.87 -5.26
N PRO A 289 11.27 14.37 -6.35
CA PRO A 289 10.77 13.51 -7.42
C PRO A 289 11.89 12.65 -8.03
N GLY A 290 11.62 11.35 -8.14
CA GLY A 290 12.56 10.38 -8.73
C GLY A 290 11.84 9.08 -9.07
N VAL A 291 12.58 8.11 -9.61
CA VAL A 291 12.05 6.79 -9.97
C VAL A 291 12.58 5.75 -8.99
N LEU A 292 11.67 5.07 -8.30
CA LEU A 292 11.97 3.99 -7.39
C LEU A 292 10.99 2.84 -7.60
N HIS A 293 11.50 1.59 -7.65
CA HIS A 293 10.70 0.37 -7.80
C HIS A 293 9.66 0.45 -8.94
N GLY A 294 10.04 1.08 -10.06
CA GLY A 294 9.25 1.09 -11.28
C GLY A 294 8.18 2.20 -11.39
N ALA A 295 8.13 3.15 -10.47
CA ALA A 295 7.26 4.32 -10.56
C ALA A 295 8.01 5.62 -10.27
N ARG A 296 7.60 6.71 -10.92
CA ARG A 296 8.01 8.06 -10.53
C ARG A 296 7.17 8.51 -9.33
N SER A 297 7.84 8.92 -8.26
CA SER A 297 7.20 9.41 -7.03
C SER A 297 8.15 10.32 -6.27
N MET A 298 7.75 10.74 -5.05
CA MET A 298 8.68 11.34 -4.10
C MET A 298 9.53 10.26 -3.47
N MET A 299 10.84 10.49 -3.35
CA MET A 299 11.79 9.54 -2.73
C MET A 299 12.94 10.26 -2.03
N LEU A 300 13.51 9.59 -1.02
CA LEU A 300 14.73 10.04 -0.37
C LEU A 300 15.91 9.74 -1.26
N GLN A 301 16.59 10.77 -1.77
CA GLN A 301 17.72 10.64 -2.68
C GLN A 301 18.69 11.81 -2.51
N ASP A 302 19.96 11.56 -2.84
CA ASP A 302 21.02 12.56 -2.88
C ASP A 302 20.99 13.39 -4.18
N GLU A 303 22.01 14.22 -4.37
CA GLU A 303 22.12 15.08 -5.55
C GLU A 303 22.39 14.30 -6.85
N ASP A 304 22.97 13.11 -6.71
CA ASP A 304 23.25 12.19 -7.83
C ASP A 304 22.07 11.24 -8.12
N GLY A 305 20.96 11.35 -7.36
CA GLY A 305 19.78 10.51 -7.51
C GLY A 305 19.87 9.15 -6.83
N GLN A 306 20.89 8.93 -5.99
CA GLN A 306 21.02 7.69 -5.23
C GLN A 306 20.11 7.71 -4.00
N THR A 307 19.41 6.61 -3.73
CA THR A 307 18.50 6.48 -2.61
C THR A 307 19.26 6.46 -1.29
N TYR A 308 18.88 7.32 -0.33
CA TYR A 308 19.35 7.18 1.05
C TYR A 308 18.71 5.99 1.75
N GLU A 309 19.36 5.52 2.81
CA GLU A 309 18.73 4.64 3.78
C GLU A 309 17.66 5.42 4.55
N SER A 310 16.43 4.93 4.54
CA SER A 310 15.38 5.43 5.42
C SER A 310 15.58 4.90 6.84
N HIS A 311 14.98 5.55 7.83
CA HIS A 311 15.01 5.12 9.20
C HIS A 311 13.69 5.34 9.91
N SER A 312 13.16 4.27 10.51
CA SER A 312 12.02 4.31 11.41
C SER A 312 12.12 3.17 12.43
N ILE A 313 11.71 3.43 13.68
CA ILE A 313 11.51 2.35 14.65
C ILE A 313 10.37 1.41 14.26
N SER A 314 9.43 1.92 13.46
CA SER A 314 8.37 1.11 12.84
C SER A 314 8.84 0.59 11.50
N ALA A 315 9.13 -0.72 11.39
CA ALA A 315 9.53 -1.36 10.14
C ALA A 315 8.49 -1.19 9.01
N GLY A 316 7.22 -0.98 9.34
CA GLY A 316 6.15 -0.69 8.36
C GLY A 316 6.19 0.71 7.77
N LEU A 317 6.96 1.63 8.37
CA LEU A 317 7.16 3.01 7.91
C LEU A 317 8.61 3.28 7.47
N ASP A 318 9.45 2.23 7.43
CA ASP A 318 10.85 2.30 7.03
C ASP A 318 10.98 2.05 5.52
N TYR A 319 10.65 3.08 4.73
CA TYR A 319 10.67 3.02 3.27
C TYR A 319 11.06 4.38 2.69
N PRO A 320 12.04 4.45 1.76
CA PRO A 320 12.54 5.71 1.21
C PRO A 320 11.73 6.23 0.02
N GLY A 321 10.54 5.73 -0.20
CA GLY A 321 9.60 6.13 -1.25
C GLY A 321 8.17 6.23 -0.73
N VAL A 322 7.26 6.67 -1.58
CA VAL A 322 5.82 6.76 -1.29
C VAL A 322 5.01 6.46 -2.55
N GLY A 323 3.75 6.09 -2.38
CA GLY A 323 2.84 5.89 -3.50
C GLY A 323 2.69 7.15 -4.36
N PRO A 324 2.69 7.04 -5.71
CA PRO A 324 2.62 8.19 -6.61
C PRO A 324 1.34 9.01 -6.43
N GLU A 325 0.22 8.40 -6.08
CA GLU A 325 -1.02 9.10 -5.80
C GLU A 325 -0.92 9.99 -4.56
N HIS A 326 -0.18 9.59 -3.52
CA HIS A 326 0.12 10.46 -2.37
C HIS A 326 0.97 11.67 -2.76
N ALA A 327 1.99 11.44 -3.60
CA ALA A 327 2.83 12.53 -4.10
C ALA A 327 2.00 13.54 -4.90
N TRP A 328 1.08 13.05 -5.74
CA TRP A 328 0.14 13.90 -6.48
C TRP A 328 -0.81 14.65 -5.57
N LEU A 329 -1.50 13.98 -4.63
CA LEU A 329 -2.43 14.63 -3.70
C LEU A 329 -1.76 15.73 -2.87
N ASN A 330 -0.50 15.51 -2.46
CA ASN A 330 0.29 16.56 -1.79
C ASN A 330 0.59 17.72 -2.75
N SER A 331 0.96 17.45 -4.00
CA SER A 331 1.32 18.50 -4.97
C SER A 331 0.15 19.43 -5.33
N ILE A 332 -1.09 18.93 -5.25
CA ILE A 332 -2.31 19.72 -5.47
C ILE A 332 -2.91 20.26 -4.15
N GLY A 333 -2.27 20.04 -3.02
CA GLY A 333 -2.71 20.52 -1.71
C GLY A 333 -3.97 19.83 -1.16
N ARG A 334 -4.27 18.60 -1.61
CA ARG A 334 -5.46 17.87 -1.12
C ARG A 334 -5.17 17.06 0.16
N ALA A 335 -3.97 16.59 0.34
CA ALA A 335 -3.51 15.85 1.52
C ALA A 335 -2.09 16.29 1.90
#